data_3ce5828ba83d101baf9277f32f519244
#
_entry.id   3ce5828ba83d101baf9277f32f519244
#
_cell.length_a   1.000
_cell.length_b   1.000
_cell.length_c   1.000
_cell.angle_alpha   90.00
_cell.angle_beta   90.00
_cell.angle_gamma   90.00
#
_symmetry.space_group_name_H-M   'P 1'
#
loop_
_entity.id
_entity.type
_entity.pdbx_description
1 polymer ?
#
loop_
_entity_poly.entity_id
_entity_poly.type
_entity_poly.pdbx_seq_one_letter_code
_entity_poly.pdbx_strand_id
1 'polypeptide(L)'
;MTRVIIVDDDPFVRTMLANCLEAAPGLTVRGTYESGLEAVAALAADRPHVALVDIVMPDPDGPETTRRVRAASPHTQVLALTSLTDPQAASAMLHAGALGFLPKDLSPEAIIHAVQTARHGIAVLAGAAGGLIERRHRPDLAELLSPAERQILLLIRDGRTTDEIARAVYLSPSTVKYHVTVLMEKLGATNRVTLAVRGFELGLY
;
A
#
# COMPACT_ATOMS: atom_id res chain seq x y z
N MET A 1 -19.65 4.86 5.83
CA MET A 1 -19.62 3.72 4.93
C MET A 1 -18.41 3.84 4.01
N THR A 2 -17.58 2.81 3.90
CA THR A 2 -16.37 2.83 3.06
C THR A 2 -16.74 2.38 1.66
N ARG A 3 -16.53 3.24 0.68
CA ARG A 3 -16.79 2.94 -0.74
C ARG A 3 -15.55 2.31 -1.35
N VAL A 4 -15.72 1.19 -2.03
CA VAL A 4 -14.65 0.41 -2.64
C VAL A 4 -14.93 0.24 -4.13
N ILE A 5 -13.90 0.28 -4.95
CA ILE A 5 -13.93 -0.24 -6.32
C ILE A 5 -12.93 -1.38 -6.45
N ILE A 6 -13.19 -2.28 -7.39
CA ILE A 6 -12.34 -3.44 -7.68
C ILE A 6 -11.97 -3.38 -9.15
N VAL A 7 -10.68 -3.50 -9.43
CA VAL A 7 -10.12 -3.47 -10.79
C VAL A 7 -9.25 -4.71 -10.98
N ASP A 8 -9.71 -5.63 -11.78
CA ASP A 8 -9.07 -6.93 -12.03
C ASP A 8 -9.62 -7.47 -13.35
N ASP A 9 -8.82 -8.03 -14.21
CA ASP A 9 -9.30 -8.56 -15.51
C ASP A 9 -10.01 -9.91 -15.37
N ASP A 10 -9.80 -10.64 -14.26
CA ASP A 10 -10.48 -11.89 -13.97
C ASP A 10 -11.90 -11.65 -13.37
N PRO A 11 -12.97 -12.00 -14.12
CA PRO A 11 -14.35 -11.82 -13.62
C PRO A 11 -14.67 -12.64 -12.39
N PHE A 12 -14.00 -13.78 -12.17
CA PHE A 12 -14.20 -14.61 -10.99
C PHE A 12 -13.66 -13.90 -9.75
N VAL A 13 -12.46 -13.33 -9.84
CA VAL A 13 -11.83 -12.56 -8.74
C VAL A 13 -12.69 -11.34 -8.41
N ARG A 14 -13.15 -10.57 -9.41
CA ARG A 14 -14.04 -9.44 -9.19
C ARG A 14 -15.30 -9.82 -8.44
N THR A 15 -15.97 -10.91 -8.87
CA THR A 15 -17.22 -11.39 -8.24
C THR A 15 -16.98 -11.86 -6.81
N MET A 16 -15.93 -12.63 -6.58
CA MET A 16 -15.54 -13.13 -5.25
C MET A 16 -15.28 -11.98 -4.28
N LEU A 17 -14.47 -11.00 -4.68
CA LEU A 17 -14.13 -9.84 -3.86
C LEU A 17 -15.36 -8.95 -3.60
N ALA A 18 -16.22 -8.73 -4.59
CA ALA A 18 -17.43 -7.95 -4.43
C ALA A 18 -18.37 -8.60 -3.39
N ASN A 19 -18.64 -9.88 -3.53
CA ASN A 19 -19.47 -10.63 -2.58
C ASN A 19 -18.89 -10.61 -1.15
N CYS A 20 -17.58 -10.78 -1.03
CA CYS A 20 -16.88 -10.73 0.26
C CYS A 20 -17.04 -9.35 0.93
N LEU A 21 -16.82 -8.27 0.19
CA LEU A 21 -16.87 -6.91 0.73
C LEU A 21 -18.29 -6.43 1.01
N GLU A 22 -19.26 -6.79 0.18
CA GLU A 22 -20.68 -6.43 0.38
C GLU A 22 -21.31 -7.13 1.58
N ALA A 23 -20.83 -8.32 1.94
CA ALA A 23 -21.26 -9.03 3.13
C ALA A 23 -20.82 -8.34 4.44
N ALA A 24 -19.82 -7.45 4.37
CA ALA A 24 -19.23 -6.82 5.55
C ALA A 24 -19.96 -5.50 5.92
N PRO A 25 -20.39 -5.33 7.18
CA PRO A 25 -20.99 -4.08 7.64
C PRO A 25 -20.06 -2.89 7.43
N GLY A 26 -20.60 -1.81 6.89
CA GLY A 26 -19.86 -0.55 6.72
C GLY A 26 -19.01 -0.46 5.44
N LEU A 27 -18.99 -1.50 4.61
CA LEU A 27 -18.41 -1.47 3.27
C LEU A 27 -19.51 -1.38 2.20
N THR A 28 -19.15 -0.86 1.03
CA THR A 28 -20.02 -0.82 -0.16
C THR A 28 -19.13 -0.86 -1.40
N VAL A 29 -19.35 -1.84 -2.26
CA VAL A 29 -18.72 -1.89 -3.58
C VAL A 29 -19.47 -0.93 -4.51
N ARG A 30 -18.77 0.04 -5.08
CA ARG A 30 -19.36 1.04 -5.98
C ARG A 30 -19.29 0.62 -7.43
N GLY A 31 -18.28 -0.17 -7.77
CA GLY A 31 -18.10 -0.71 -9.10
C GLY A 31 -17.03 -1.78 -9.14
N THR A 32 -17.13 -2.64 -10.15
CA THR A 32 -16.13 -3.63 -10.51
C THR A 32 -15.77 -3.41 -11.97
N TYR A 33 -14.50 -3.33 -12.28
CA TYR A 33 -13.99 -2.93 -13.59
C TYR A 33 -12.99 -3.96 -14.10
N GLU A 34 -13.08 -4.30 -15.37
CA GLU A 34 -12.13 -5.22 -16.00
C GLU A 34 -10.85 -4.52 -16.45
N SER A 35 -10.89 -3.20 -16.58
CA SER A 35 -9.73 -2.40 -17.00
C SER A 35 -9.52 -1.16 -16.13
N GLY A 36 -8.26 -0.72 -16.06
CA GLY A 36 -7.91 0.52 -15.40
C GLY A 36 -8.53 1.76 -16.05
N LEU A 37 -8.77 1.75 -17.37
CA LEU A 37 -9.41 2.87 -18.09
C LEU A 37 -10.85 3.07 -17.64
N GLU A 38 -11.62 1.99 -17.53
CA GLU A 38 -13.01 2.04 -17.05
C GLU A 38 -13.07 2.52 -15.60
N ALA A 39 -12.21 1.98 -14.73
CA ALA A 39 -12.13 2.38 -13.35
C ALA A 39 -11.84 3.88 -13.19
N VAL A 40 -10.86 4.41 -13.94
CA VAL A 40 -10.50 5.85 -13.89
C VAL A 40 -11.66 6.72 -14.38
N ALA A 41 -12.37 6.32 -15.44
CA ALA A 41 -13.53 7.05 -15.96
C ALA A 41 -14.68 7.13 -14.93
N ALA A 42 -14.84 6.10 -14.09
CA ALA A 42 -15.90 6.02 -13.09
C ALA A 42 -15.58 6.74 -11.77
N LEU A 43 -14.33 7.14 -11.50
CA LEU A 43 -13.91 7.70 -10.20
C LEU A 43 -14.76 8.89 -9.73
N ALA A 44 -15.15 9.76 -10.64
CA ALA A 44 -15.95 10.95 -10.29
C ALA A 44 -17.37 10.60 -9.81
N ALA A 45 -17.98 9.54 -10.36
CA ALA A 45 -19.29 9.03 -9.97
C ALA A 45 -19.22 8.17 -8.70
N ASP A 46 -18.24 7.27 -8.63
CA ASP A 46 -18.12 6.28 -7.56
C ASP A 46 -17.53 6.88 -6.27
N ARG A 47 -16.64 7.87 -6.42
CA ARG A 47 -15.94 8.51 -5.30
C ARG A 47 -15.41 7.50 -4.29
N PRO A 48 -14.60 6.52 -4.70
CA PRO A 48 -14.14 5.46 -3.83
C PRO A 48 -13.19 6.00 -2.76
N HIS A 49 -13.23 5.39 -1.58
CA HIS A 49 -12.22 5.61 -0.55
C HIS A 49 -11.02 4.67 -0.76
N VAL A 50 -11.30 3.46 -1.26
CA VAL A 50 -10.29 2.42 -1.52
C VAL A 50 -10.52 1.84 -2.91
N ALA A 51 -9.46 1.65 -3.66
CA ALA A 51 -9.42 0.89 -4.90
C ALA A 51 -8.56 -0.36 -4.70
N LEU A 52 -9.13 -1.53 -4.95
CA LEU A 52 -8.39 -2.78 -5.08
C LEU A 52 -7.99 -2.91 -6.54
N VAL A 53 -6.70 -2.99 -6.84
CA VAL A 53 -6.18 -2.99 -8.22
C VAL A 53 -5.26 -4.18 -8.41
N ASP A 54 -5.59 -5.04 -9.37
CA ASP A 54 -4.69 -6.12 -9.75
C ASP A 54 -3.38 -5.57 -10.32
N ILE A 55 -2.28 -6.26 -10.01
CA ILE A 55 -0.96 -5.90 -10.50
C ILE A 55 -0.82 -6.24 -11.98
N VAL A 56 -1.29 -7.44 -12.36
CA VAL A 56 -1.10 -8.00 -13.70
C VAL A 56 -2.41 -7.91 -14.47
N MET A 57 -2.54 -6.88 -15.26
CA MET A 57 -3.68 -6.67 -16.17
C MET A 57 -3.16 -6.30 -17.57
N PRO A 58 -3.97 -6.53 -18.63
CA PRO A 58 -3.69 -5.92 -19.92
C PRO A 58 -3.73 -4.38 -19.83
N ASP A 59 -3.25 -3.70 -20.87
CA ASP A 59 -3.09 -2.24 -20.95
C ASP A 59 -4.36 -1.44 -20.60
N PRO A 60 -4.30 -0.54 -19.58
CA PRO A 60 -3.15 -0.24 -18.71
C PRO A 60 -2.96 -1.27 -17.60
N ASP A 61 -1.70 -1.57 -17.29
CA ASP A 61 -1.33 -2.45 -16.17
C ASP A 61 -1.67 -1.86 -14.79
N GLY A 62 -1.49 -2.64 -13.72
CA GLY A 62 -1.77 -2.23 -12.35
C GLY A 62 -1.00 -0.97 -11.92
N PRO A 63 0.32 -0.87 -12.12
CA PRO A 63 1.09 0.33 -11.82
C PRO A 63 0.61 1.58 -12.56
N GLU A 64 0.33 1.51 -13.86
CA GLU A 64 -0.18 2.64 -14.62
C GLU A 64 -1.61 3.02 -14.19
N THR A 65 -2.47 2.03 -13.96
CA THR A 65 -3.80 2.23 -13.38
C THR A 65 -3.71 2.94 -12.04
N THR A 66 -2.80 2.51 -11.17
CA THR A 66 -2.57 3.14 -9.85
C THR A 66 -2.16 4.60 -9.99
N ARG A 67 -1.21 4.94 -10.88
CA ARG A 67 -0.81 6.32 -11.13
C ARG A 67 -1.99 7.19 -11.58
N ARG A 68 -2.82 6.69 -12.50
CA ARG A 68 -4.00 7.41 -13.02
C ARG A 68 -5.06 7.60 -11.93
N VAL A 69 -5.35 6.58 -11.13
CA VAL A 69 -6.27 6.67 -9.99
C VAL A 69 -5.78 7.72 -9.00
N ARG A 70 -4.49 7.68 -8.62
CA ARG A 70 -3.91 8.65 -7.67
C ARG A 70 -3.89 10.08 -8.21
N ALA A 71 -3.66 10.27 -9.51
CA ALA A 71 -3.69 11.58 -10.15
C ALA A 71 -5.12 12.14 -10.23
N ALA A 72 -6.11 11.32 -10.61
CA ALA A 72 -7.50 11.74 -10.77
C ALA A 72 -8.25 11.84 -9.43
N SER A 73 -7.89 11.03 -8.44
CA SER A 73 -8.52 11.00 -7.10
C SER A 73 -7.48 10.80 -5.99
N PRO A 74 -6.76 11.86 -5.57
CA PRO A 74 -5.71 11.78 -4.56
C PRO A 74 -6.17 11.22 -3.20
N HIS A 75 -7.47 11.27 -2.92
CA HIS A 75 -8.06 10.75 -1.68
C HIS A 75 -8.33 9.24 -1.72
N THR A 76 -8.36 8.64 -2.90
CA THR A 76 -8.55 7.20 -3.05
C THR A 76 -7.26 6.46 -2.69
N GLN A 77 -7.34 5.60 -1.69
CA GLN A 77 -6.22 4.73 -1.33
C GLN A 77 -6.22 3.52 -2.25
N VAL A 78 -5.06 3.15 -2.77
CA VAL A 78 -4.93 1.99 -3.66
C VAL A 78 -4.26 0.85 -2.90
N LEU A 79 -4.89 -0.32 -2.90
CA LEU A 79 -4.31 -1.59 -2.46
C LEU A 79 -4.09 -2.48 -3.67
N ALA A 80 -2.89 -2.96 -3.86
CA ALA A 80 -2.54 -3.87 -4.93
C ALA A 80 -3.02 -5.30 -4.61
N LEU A 81 -3.72 -5.94 -5.53
CA LEU A 81 -4.02 -7.36 -5.48
C LEU A 81 -2.86 -8.13 -6.13
N THR A 82 -2.38 -9.18 -5.49
CA THR A 82 -1.21 -9.93 -6.00
C THR A 82 -1.36 -11.42 -5.81
N SER A 83 -0.87 -12.19 -6.78
CA SER A 83 -0.62 -13.62 -6.66
C SER A 83 0.76 -13.96 -6.08
N LEU A 84 1.52 -12.98 -5.60
CA LEU A 84 2.84 -13.10 -4.93
C LEU A 84 4.00 -13.65 -5.79
N THR A 85 3.91 -13.59 -7.12
CA THR A 85 4.92 -14.23 -7.98
C THR A 85 6.00 -13.30 -8.52
N ASP A 86 5.84 -11.96 -8.45
CA ASP A 86 6.82 -11.01 -9.01
C ASP A 86 7.12 -9.83 -8.06
N PRO A 87 8.33 -9.84 -7.43
CA PRO A 87 8.77 -8.74 -6.57
C PRO A 87 8.95 -7.39 -7.31
N GLN A 88 9.24 -7.42 -8.62
CA GLN A 88 9.43 -6.20 -9.40
C GLN A 88 8.09 -5.51 -9.66
N ALA A 89 7.06 -6.28 -9.96
CA ALA A 89 5.71 -5.78 -10.13
C ALA A 89 5.16 -5.18 -8.83
N ALA A 90 5.46 -5.81 -7.68
CA ALA A 90 5.14 -5.26 -6.37
C ALA A 90 5.81 -3.90 -6.12
N SER A 91 7.12 -3.80 -6.38
CA SER A 91 7.86 -2.53 -6.27
C SER A 91 7.27 -1.43 -7.17
N ALA A 92 6.93 -1.77 -8.43
CA ALA A 92 6.32 -0.84 -9.36
C ALA A 92 4.97 -0.27 -8.86
N MET A 93 4.14 -1.08 -8.20
CA MET A 93 2.88 -0.64 -7.60
C MET A 93 3.10 0.39 -6.49
N LEU A 94 4.09 0.17 -5.61
CA LEU A 94 4.40 1.13 -4.55
C LEU A 94 4.93 2.44 -5.11
N HIS A 95 5.82 2.40 -6.10
CA HIS A 95 6.30 3.59 -6.78
C HIS A 95 5.18 4.34 -7.52
N ALA A 96 4.15 3.63 -7.97
CA ALA A 96 2.95 4.21 -8.54
C ALA A 96 2.01 4.87 -7.50
N GLY A 97 2.25 4.65 -6.20
CA GLY A 97 1.49 5.24 -5.11
C GLY A 97 0.48 4.31 -4.44
N ALA A 98 0.59 3.00 -4.64
CA ALA A 98 -0.18 2.04 -3.85
C ALA A 98 0.16 2.16 -2.37
N LEU A 99 -0.86 1.99 -1.51
CA LEU A 99 -0.72 2.06 -0.06
C LEU A 99 -0.25 0.73 0.54
N GLY A 100 -0.44 -0.37 -0.18
CA GLY A 100 -0.09 -1.70 0.30
C GLY A 100 -0.49 -2.81 -0.66
N PHE A 101 -0.35 -4.05 -0.19
CA PHE A 101 -0.61 -5.28 -0.95
C PHE A 101 -1.56 -6.20 -0.24
N LEU A 102 -2.38 -6.88 -1.02
CA LEU A 102 -3.26 -7.95 -0.61
C LEU A 102 -3.02 -9.19 -1.49
N PRO A 103 -2.50 -10.28 -0.96
CA PRO A 103 -2.55 -11.57 -1.64
C PRO A 103 -3.99 -11.95 -2.00
N LYS A 104 -4.19 -12.47 -3.21
CA LYS A 104 -5.52 -12.90 -3.69
C LYS A 104 -6.06 -14.14 -2.93
N ASP A 105 -5.21 -14.85 -2.19
CA ASP A 105 -5.53 -16.03 -1.38
C ASP A 105 -5.82 -15.73 0.10
N LEU A 106 -5.93 -14.44 0.47
CA LEU A 106 -6.30 -14.05 1.83
C LEU A 106 -7.72 -14.47 2.18
N SER A 107 -7.94 -14.71 3.49
CA SER A 107 -9.30 -14.96 3.99
C SER A 107 -10.20 -13.72 3.82
N PRO A 108 -11.51 -13.91 3.66
CA PRO A 108 -12.47 -12.80 3.58
C PRO A 108 -12.32 -11.77 4.69
N GLU A 109 -12.12 -12.22 5.93
CA GLU A 109 -11.97 -11.37 7.10
C GLU A 109 -10.70 -10.50 7.01
N ALA A 110 -9.61 -11.07 6.51
CA ALA A 110 -8.35 -10.36 6.32
C ALA A 110 -8.48 -9.28 5.24
N ILE A 111 -9.17 -9.56 4.13
CA ILE A 111 -9.44 -8.60 3.05
C ILE A 111 -10.31 -7.44 3.59
N ILE A 112 -11.38 -7.74 4.31
CA ILE A 112 -12.27 -6.74 4.92
C ILE A 112 -11.48 -5.83 5.86
N HIS A 113 -10.69 -6.41 6.76
CA HIS A 113 -9.86 -5.65 7.72
C HIS A 113 -8.85 -4.76 7.01
N ALA A 114 -8.19 -5.27 5.97
CA ALA A 114 -7.25 -4.53 5.16
C ALA A 114 -7.90 -3.29 4.49
N VAL A 115 -9.08 -3.46 3.90
CA VAL A 115 -9.83 -2.36 3.26
C VAL A 115 -10.25 -1.31 4.30
N GLN A 116 -10.73 -1.73 5.46
CA GLN A 116 -11.10 -0.82 6.55
C GLN A 116 -9.90 -0.02 7.07
N THR A 117 -8.74 -0.66 7.17
CA THR A 117 -7.47 -0.06 7.61
C THR A 117 -6.94 0.92 6.57
N ALA A 118 -6.93 0.53 5.29
CA ALA A 118 -6.47 1.35 4.18
C ALA A 118 -7.25 2.65 4.02
N ARG A 119 -8.56 2.66 4.29
CA ARG A 119 -9.38 3.89 4.27
C ARG A 119 -8.78 5.02 5.10
N HIS A 120 -8.09 4.70 6.19
CA HIS A 120 -7.47 5.68 7.09
C HIS A 120 -6.04 6.04 6.69
N GLY A 121 -5.58 5.60 5.51
CA GLY A 121 -4.21 5.84 5.04
C GLY A 121 -3.16 5.02 5.79
N ILE A 122 -3.57 3.97 6.49
CA ILE A 122 -2.66 3.04 7.15
C ILE A 122 -2.24 1.98 6.15
N ALA A 123 -0.93 1.80 5.99
CA ALA A 123 -0.36 0.82 5.09
C ALA A 123 -0.75 -0.61 5.49
N VAL A 124 -1.07 -1.41 4.50
CA VAL A 124 -1.41 -2.82 4.66
C VAL A 124 -0.42 -3.67 3.87
N LEU A 125 0.41 -4.42 4.57
CA LEU A 125 1.32 -5.39 3.98
C LEU A 125 0.90 -6.77 4.49
N ALA A 126 -0.07 -7.38 3.82
CA ALA A 126 -0.54 -8.71 4.17
C ALA A 126 0.21 -9.78 3.39
N GLY A 127 0.58 -10.88 4.06
CA GLY A 127 1.25 -12.03 3.45
C GLY A 127 2.77 -11.96 3.44
N ALA A 128 3.40 -13.01 2.89
CA ALA A 128 4.85 -13.23 2.84
C ALA A 128 5.65 -12.23 1.96
N ALA A 129 5.09 -11.06 1.62
CA ALA A 129 5.83 -9.99 0.95
C ALA A 129 7.06 -9.53 1.77
N GLY A 130 7.12 -9.87 3.07
CA GLY A 130 8.31 -9.70 3.90
C GLY A 130 9.46 -10.68 3.62
N GLY A 131 9.25 -11.71 2.78
CA GLY A 131 10.24 -12.77 2.54
C GLY A 131 10.87 -12.78 1.13
N LEU A 132 10.33 -12.02 0.18
CA LEU A 132 10.69 -12.14 -1.25
C LEU A 132 11.70 -11.12 -1.76
N ILE A 133 12.13 -10.19 -0.92
CA ILE A 133 13.18 -9.25 -1.31
C ILE A 133 14.50 -9.77 -0.74
N GLU A 134 15.31 -10.38 -1.59
CA GLU A 134 16.68 -10.79 -1.24
C GLU A 134 17.45 -9.62 -0.65
N ARG A 135 18.02 -9.84 0.54
CA ARG A 135 18.92 -8.91 1.23
C ARG A 135 20.10 -8.55 0.35
N ARG A 136 20.01 -7.49 -0.42
CA ARG A 136 21.22 -6.84 -0.95
C ARG A 136 21.78 -5.94 0.14
N HIS A 137 22.67 -6.48 0.91
CA HIS A 137 23.45 -5.75 1.90
C HIS A 137 24.30 -4.69 1.16
N ARG A 138 23.96 -3.39 1.33
CA ARG A 138 24.83 -2.27 1.00
C ARG A 138 25.28 -1.64 2.32
N PRO A 139 26.54 -1.89 2.76
CA PRO A 139 27.05 -1.42 4.05
C PRO A 139 27.06 0.10 4.19
N ASP A 140 27.23 0.82 3.10
CA ASP A 140 27.42 2.28 3.12
C ASP A 140 26.15 3.09 3.48
N LEU A 141 24.96 2.55 3.23
CA LEU A 141 23.70 3.24 3.51
C LEU A 141 23.24 3.11 4.98
N ALA A 142 23.68 2.04 5.65
CA ALA A 142 23.40 1.86 7.07
C ALA A 142 24.13 2.91 7.93
N GLU A 143 25.27 3.41 7.47
CA GLU A 143 26.06 4.45 8.14
C GLU A 143 25.45 5.86 7.99
N LEU A 144 24.59 6.06 6.98
CA LEU A 144 23.91 7.35 6.74
C LEU A 144 22.76 7.64 7.69
N LEU A 145 22.27 6.63 8.42
CA LEU A 145 21.14 6.79 9.36
C LEU A 145 21.65 6.91 10.78
N SER A 146 21.20 7.96 11.49
CA SER A 146 21.41 8.07 12.92
C SER A 146 20.71 6.93 13.67
N PRO A 147 21.12 6.61 14.93
CA PRO A 147 20.47 5.59 15.74
C PRO A 147 18.96 5.82 15.90
N ALA A 148 18.54 7.09 16.07
CA ALA A 148 17.13 7.46 16.16
C ALA A 148 16.38 7.23 14.87
N GLU A 149 16.95 7.62 13.72
CA GLU A 149 16.35 7.39 12.39
C GLU A 149 16.19 5.90 12.10
N ARG A 150 17.18 5.09 12.47
CA ARG A 150 17.11 3.63 12.30
C ARG A 150 15.98 3.02 13.16
N GLN A 151 15.86 3.44 14.40
CA GLN A 151 14.81 2.98 15.30
C GLN A 151 13.42 3.40 14.80
N ILE A 152 13.27 4.64 14.32
CA ILE A 152 12.03 5.13 13.71
C ILE A 152 11.68 4.31 12.46
N LEU A 153 12.66 4.01 11.60
CA LEU A 153 12.46 3.23 10.40
C LEU A 153 11.97 1.80 10.71
N LEU A 154 12.53 1.14 11.72
CA LEU A 154 12.08 -0.16 12.21
C LEU A 154 10.62 -0.13 12.68
N LEU A 155 10.25 0.88 13.45
CA LEU A 155 8.87 1.02 13.94
C LEU A 155 7.88 1.37 12.82
N ILE A 156 8.33 2.05 11.76
CA ILE A 156 7.54 2.28 10.54
C ILE A 156 7.30 0.96 9.82
N ARG A 157 8.31 0.12 9.66
CA ARG A 157 8.18 -1.24 9.11
C ARG A 157 7.12 -2.05 9.86
N ASP A 158 7.11 -1.94 11.18
CA ASP A 158 6.18 -2.66 12.06
C ASP A 158 4.77 -2.04 12.08
N GLY A 159 4.49 -1.06 11.21
CA GLY A 159 3.18 -0.43 11.06
C GLY A 159 2.77 0.51 12.19
N ARG A 160 3.69 0.92 13.08
CA ARG A 160 3.39 1.78 14.23
C ARG A 160 2.95 3.17 13.79
N THR A 161 1.98 3.73 14.46
CA THR A 161 1.54 5.12 14.26
C THR A 161 2.61 6.12 14.71
N THR A 162 2.50 7.38 14.29
CA THR A 162 3.43 8.45 14.72
C THR A 162 3.45 8.60 16.25
N ASP A 163 2.29 8.47 16.91
CA ASP A 163 2.18 8.62 18.36
C ASP A 163 2.77 7.42 19.10
N GLU A 164 2.64 6.21 18.55
CA GLU A 164 3.29 5.01 19.11
C GLU A 164 4.81 5.10 18.94
N ILE A 165 5.29 5.57 17.79
CA ILE A 165 6.72 5.79 17.57
C ILE A 165 7.24 6.84 18.53
N ALA A 166 6.56 7.98 18.66
CA ALA A 166 6.96 9.05 19.55
C ALA A 166 7.15 8.57 21.01
N ARG A 167 6.21 7.74 21.49
CA ARG A 167 6.31 7.11 22.80
C ARG A 167 7.49 6.13 22.90
N ALA A 168 7.69 5.32 21.87
CA ALA A 168 8.73 4.28 21.87
C ALA A 168 10.15 4.85 21.81
N VAL A 169 10.35 5.99 21.11
CA VAL A 169 11.65 6.65 20.95
C VAL A 169 11.84 7.85 21.87
N TYR A 170 10.90 8.11 22.78
CA TYR A 170 10.92 9.25 23.74
C TYR A 170 11.06 10.62 23.06
N LEU A 171 10.39 10.82 21.91
CA LEU A 171 10.36 12.06 21.17
C LEU A 171 8.92 12.62 21.08
N SER A 172 8.80 13.91 20.68
CA SER A 172 7.48 14.45 20.36
C SER A 172 6.97 13.93 19.02
N PRO A 173 5.63 13.86 18.79
CA PRO A 173 5.08 13.51 17.50
C PRO A 173 5.55 14.41 16.34
N SER A 174 5.78 15.69 16.61
CA SER A 174 6.33 16.64 15.63
C SER A 174 7.77 16.30 15.26
N THR A 175 8.59 15.91 16.22
CA THR A 175 9.98 15.48 16.00
C THR A 175 10.02 14.19 15.18
N VAL A 176 9.13 13.23 15.47
CA VAL A 176 9.01 12.00 14.66
C VAL A 176 8.62 12.31 13.22
N LYS A 177 7.64 13.21 12.99
CA LYS A 177 7.27 13.65 11.64
C LYS A 177 8.46 14.25 10.88
N TYR A 178 9.26 15.09 11.55
CA TYR A 178 10.48 15.65 10.98
C TYR A 178 11.46 14.55 10.56
N HIS A 179 11.77 13.59 11.44
CA HIS A 179 12.65 12.48 11.10
C HIS A 179 12.12 11.60 9.96
N VAL A 180 10.80 11.39 9.90
CA VAL A 180 10.16 10.67 8.78
C VAL A 180 10.37 11.41 7.45
N THR A 181 10.24 12.74 7.42
CA THR A 181 10.52 13.55 6.24
C THR A 181 12.00 13.42 5.82
N VAL A 182 12.92 13.55 6.76
CA VAL A 182 14.37 13.40 6.50
C VAL A 182 14.69 11.99 5.97
N LEU A 183 14.09 10.95 6.56
CA LEU A 183 14.23 9.58 6.09
C LEU A 183 13.70 9.38 4.68
N MET A 184 12.54 9.97 4.36
CA MET A 184 12.00 9.92 3.00
C MET A 184 12.94 10.56 1.98
N GLU A 185 13.52 11.71 2.29
CA GLU A 185 14.52 12.39 1.44
C GLU A 185 15.78 11.52 1.29
N LYS A 186 16.36 11.03 2.39
CA LYS A 186 17.58 10.21 2.38
C LYS A 186 17.43 8.91 1.59
N LEU A 187 16.27 8.27 1.67
CA LEU A 187 16.01 6.96 1.05
C LEU A 187 15.25 7.06 -0.28
N GLY A 188 14.97 8.28 -0.76
CA GLY A 188 14.25 8.51 -2.01
C GLY A 188 12.80 7.97 -1.98
N ALA A 189 12.15 8.06 -0.82
CA ALA A 189 10.78 7.60 -0.63
C ALA A 189 9.78 8.76 -0.75
N THR A 190 8.61 8.49 -1.33
CA THR A 190 7.56 9.50 -1.56
C THR A 190 6.46 9.47 -0.51
N ASN A 191 6.39 8.41 0.28
CA ASN A 191 5.44 8.24 1.37
C ASN A 191 5.99 7.23 2.40
N ARG A 192 5.26 7.07 3.51
CA ARG A 192 5.66 6.21 4.62
C ARG A 192 5.77 4.72 4.25
N VAL A 193 4.98 4.26 3.28
CA VAL A 193 5.01 2.88 2.80
C VAL A 193 6.24 2.66 1.95
N THR A 194 6.46 3.54 0.97
CA THR A 194 7.67 3.49 0.14
C THR A 194 8.93 3.63 1.00
N LEU A 195 8.86 4.35 2.12
CA LEU A 195 9.96 4.46 3.08
C LEU A 195 10.27 3.10 3.73
N ALA A 196 9.25 2.37 4.19
CA ALA A 196 9.44 1.03 4.74
C ALA A 196 10.02 0.06 3.69
N VAL A 197 9.50 0.10 2.46
CA VAL A 197 10.00 -0.73 1.35
C VAL A 197 11.44 -0.38 1.00
N ARG A 198 11.77 0.91 0.90
CA ARG A 198 13.15 1.35 0.64
C ARG A 198 14.13 0.89 1.72
N GLY A 199 13.73 0.99 2.99
CA GLY A 199 14.53 0.47 4.09
C GLY A 199 14.83 -1.02 3.96
N PHE A 200 13.86 -1.78 3.47
CA PHE A 200 14.01 -3.20 3.21
C PHE A 200 14.88 -3.49 1.97
N GLU A 201 14.61 -2.87 0.81
CA GLU A 201 15.40 -3.00 -0.43
C GLU A 201 16.88 -2.69 -0.21
N LEU A 202 17.17 -1.77 0.71
CA LEU A 202 18.51 -1.33 1.06
C LEU A 202 19.15 -2.14 2.20
N GLY A 203 18.44 -3.14 2.74
CA GLY A 203 18.95 -4.01 3.81
C GLY A 203 19.20 -3.29 5.13
N LEU A 204 18.40 -2.27 5.44
CA LEU A 204 18.56 -1.44 6.65
C LEU A 204 17.96 -2.08 7.91
N TYR A 205 17.27 -3.23 7.78
CA TYR A 205 16.73 -4.07 8.86
C TYR A 205 16.50 -5.51 8.43
#